data_01eb51cf8bc1b424b58ca77ca8cd411a
#
_entry.id   01eb51cf8bc1b424b58ca77ca8cd411a
#
_cell.length_a   1.000
_cell.length_b   1.000
_cell.length_c   1.000
_cell.angle_alpha   90.00
_cell.angle_beta   90.00
_cell.angle_gamma   90.00
#
_symmetry.space_group_name_H-M   'P 1'
#
loop_
_entity.id
_entity.type
_entity.pdbx_description
1 polymer ?
#
loop_
_entity_poly.entity_id
_entity_poly.type
_entity_poly.pdbx_seq_one_letter_code
_entity_poly.pdbx_strand_id
1 'polypeptide(L)'
;MRTQSNYMGKAKLQKKVLTTIMTGFLFAGISNTALAENVSVPDSKTDGQTIGAGNTAAGDGWSVEVGSDNNKSVYSVGDKNAISLRDNATIHIKKNAVVTNAANRNIGNFGTGANTIEVRSGSKITVDGTVQKYGQQNMGEAINVHGGGNTIVVNGSVIAEKSAAIWFQDWTGTGNDSRNSVINNGLIQRTDGGNVIGTSGGNGIDFTNNGTVNGSLFFAKGDDNLTFMPGSNVTGNIDGGGGKNKLNLDGGNDKVGGTLNGAIKNFTSLTKKGTGLWEITGPMQGFDTVDVQQGTLGLSGNNDGFTGKITVRKDASLSAKAESLPVNHPVNGNVGNIDL
;
A
#
# COMPACT_ATOMS: atom_id res chain seq x y z
N MET A 1 4.64 40.74 61.75
CA MET A 1 6.07 40.81 61.35
C MET A 1 6.47 39.50 60.69
N ARG A 2 7.00 39.60 59.46
CA ARG A 2 7.81 38.59 58.74
C ARG A 2 7.27 37.14 58.70
N THR A 3 7.13 36.45 57.64
CA THR A 3 7.62 36.49 56.24
C THR A 3 6.92 35.35 55.52
N GLN A 4 6.15 35.63 54.49
CA GLN A 4 5.79 34.62 53.49
C GLN A 4 6.17 35.21 52.12
N SER A 5 7.34 34.90 51.66
CA SER A 5 7.78 35.08 50.30
C SER A 5 8.89 34.08 50.09
N ASN A 6 8.68 33.10 49.21
CA ASN A 6 9.70 32.36 48.47
C ASN A 6 9.31 30.88 48.24
N TYR A 7 8.21 30.65 47.51
CA TYR A 7 7.97 29.31 46.96
C TYR A 7 7.37 29.30 45.55
N MET A 8 7.34 30.45 44.84
CA MET A 8 6.84 30.48 43.45
C MET A 8 7.92 30.69 42.38
N GLY A 9 9.18 30.57 42.72
CA GLY A 9 10.30 30.83 41.75
C GLY A 9 10.93 29.60 41.09
N LYS A 10 10.67 28.40 41.57
CA LYS A 10 11.39 27.19 41.10
C LYS A 10 10.67 26.32 40.09
N ALA A 11 9.38 26.48 39.87
CA ALA A 11 8.64 25.66 38.91
C ALA A 11 8.62 26.22 37.46
N LYS A 12 8.99 27.48 37.26
CA LYS A 12 9.05 28.11 35.92
C LYS A 12 10.44 28.03 35.24
N LEU A 13 11.47 27.61 35.94
CA LEU A 13 12.82 27.56 35.39
C LEU A 13 13.19 26.20 34.78
N GLN A 14 12.48 25.14 35.09
CA GLN A 14 12.77 23.81 34.52
C GLN A 14 12.16 23.56 33.14
N LYS A 15 11.19 24.37 32.71
CA LYS A 15 10.60 24.24 31.35
C LYS A 15 11.28 25.06 30.26
N LYS A 16 12.19 25.97 30.62
CA LYS A 16 12.95 26.79 29.62
C LYS A 16 14.38 26.30 29.37
N VAL A 17 14.89 25.39 30.17
CA VAL A 17 16.28 24.90 30.01
C VAL A 17 16.35 23.67 29.11
N LEU A 18 15.25 22.96 28.88
CA LEU A 18 15.24 21.75 28.02
C LEU A 18 15.09 22.07 26.52
N THR A 19 14.71 23.30 26.15
CA THR A 19 14.52 23.68 24.74
C THR A 19 15.72 24.44 24.15
N THR A 20 16.73 24.79 24.94
CA THR A 20 17.85 25.62 24.48
C THR A 20 19.21 24.90 24.46
N ILE A 21 19.27 23.61 24.85
CA ILE A 21 20.54 22.85 24.84
C ILE A 21 20.70 22.01 23.55
N MET A 22 19.73 22.00 22.64
CA MET A 22 19.84 21.27 21.37
C MET A 22 20.36 22.09 20.18
N THR A 23 20.81 23.32 20.37
CA THR A 23 21.29 24.17 19.24
C THR A 23 22.75 24.59 19.36
N GLY A 24 23.63 23.77 19.90
CA GLY A 24 25.01 24.20 19.96
C GLY A 24 26.03 23.17 20.41
N PHE A 25 26.24 22.15 19.61
CA PHE A 25 27.52 21.42 19.60
C PHE A 25 27.90 21.01 18.20
N LEU A 26 28.69 21.83 17.57
CA LEU A 26 29.43 21.52 16.36
C LEU A 26 30.64 20.65 16.76
N PHE A 27 30.58 19.34 16.56
CA PHE A 27 31.75 18.48 16.60
C PHE A 27 32.03 17.96 15.20
N ALA A 28 33.13 18.41 14.63
CA ALA A 28 33.73 17.80 13.45
C ALA A 28 34.25 16.40 13.81
N GLY A 29 33.80 15.38 13.11
CA GLY A 29 34.46 14.09 13.05
C GLY A 29 33.78 12.90 13.74
N ILE A 30 32.45 12.88 13.91
CA ILE A 30 31.71 11.66 14.28
C ILE A 30 30.75 11.35 13.15
N SER A 31 30.78 10.13 12.61
CA SER A 31 29.76 9.61 11.71
C SER A 31 28.39 9.82 12.37
N ASN A 32 27.59 10.74 11.82
CA ASN A 32 26.23 10.99 12.29
C ASN A 32 25.37 9.73 12.04
N THR A 33 25.38 8.79 12.96
CA THR A 33 24.24 7.92 13.15
C THR A 33 23.14 8.79 13.74
N ALA A 34 22.23 9.26 12.93
CA ALA A 34 21.03 9.93 13.43
C ALA A 34 20.36 8.99 14.42
N LEU A 35 20.22 9.43 15.67
CA LEU A 35 19.51 8.65 16.67
C LEU A 35 18.05 8.52 16.24
N ALA A 36 17.49 7.34 16.41
CA ALA A 36 16.06 7.10 16.21
C ALA A 36 15.25 8.09 17.06
N GLU A 37 14.28 8.73 16.46
CA GLU A 37 13.43 9.74 17.11
C GLU A 37 11.97 9.30 17.10
N ASN A 38 11.27 9.60 18.21
CA ASN A 38 9.81 9.40 18.31
C ASN A 38 9.12 10.76 18.17
N VAL A 39 8.33 10.91 17.11
CA VAL A 39 7.55 12.11 16.84
C VAL A 39 6.07 11.83 17.03
N SER A 40 5.41 12.62 17.86
CA SER A 40 3.97 12.54 18.06
C SER A 40 3.30 13.85 17.64
N VAL A 41 2.23 13.74 16.87
CA VAL A 41 1.39 14.86 16.43
C VAL A 41 -0.05 14.58 16.90
N PRO A 42 -0.36 14.79 18.20
CA PRO A 42 -1.67 14.45 18.76
C PRO A 42 -2.78 15.38 18.29
N ASP A 43 -2.46 16.62 17.96
CA ASP A 43 -3.41 17.66 17.58
C ASP A 43 -3.24 18.06 16.12
N SER A 44 -4.20 18.83 15.61
CA SER A 44 -4.12 19.33 14.24
C SER A 44 -2.92 20.27 14.04
N LYS A 45 -2.17 20.04 12.96
CA LYS A 45 -0.99 20.80 12.58
C LYS A 45 -1.06 21.10 11.09
N THR A 46 -1.11 22.36 10.75
CA THR A 46 -1.26 22.87 9.36
C THR A 46 -0.20 23.89 9.01
N ASP A 47 0.95 23.85 9.68
CA ASP A 47 2.03 24.83 9.52
C ASP A 47 2.89 24.62 8.24
N GLY A 48 2.56 23.63 7.43
CA GLY A 48 3.27 23.33 6.20
C GLY A 48 4.69 22.77 6.39
N GLN A 49 5.06 22.33 7.58
CA GLN A 49 6.38 21.77 7.85
C GLN A 49 6.38 20.25 7.64
N THR A 50 7.39 19.75 6.96
CA THR A 50 7.61 18.31 6.79
C THR A 50 8.06 17.67 8.10
N ILE A 51 7.49 16.53 8.46
CA ILE A 51 8.06 15.67 9.50
C ILE A 51 9.19 14.84 8.87
N GLY A 52 10.35 14.92 9.49
CA GLY A 52 11.58 14.37 8.91
C GLY A 52 12.34 15.39 8.10
N ALA A 53 13.53 15.06 7.64
CA ALA A 53 14.46 16.04 7.06
C ALA A 53 14.65 15.92 5.54
N GLY A 54 13.66 15.41 4.81
CA GLY A 54 13.78 15.34 3.36
C GLY A 54 15.01 14.51 2.91
N ASN A 55 15.92 15.14 2.15
CA ASN A 55 17.09 14.44 1.59
C ASN A 55 18.31 14.31 2.53
N THR A 56 18.18 14.63 3.79
CA THR A 56 19.27 14.48 4.77
C THR A 56 19.25 13.14 5.47
N ALA A 57 20.31 12.79 6.18
CA ALA A 57 20.46 11.51 6.88
C ALA A 57 19.49 11.31 8.06
N ALA A 58 18.59 12.23 8.28
CA ALA A 58 17.58 12.14 9.32
C ALA A 58 16.45 11.14 8.94
N GLY A 59 15.88 10.48 9.90
CA GLY A 59 14.71 9.62 9.75
C GLY A 59 14.98 8.12 9.67
N ASP A 60 16.22 7.65 9.79
CA ASP A 60 16.53 6.22 9.94
C ASP A 60 16.05 5.72 11.31
N GLY A 61 15.18 4.71 11.31
CA GLY A 61 14.60 4.16 12.53
C GLY A 61 13.62 5.08 13.27
N TRP A 62 13.20 6.18 12.67
CA TRP A 62 12.25 7.09 13.28
C TRP A 62 10.87 6.46 13.44
N SER A 63 10.22 6.82 14.54
CA SER A 63 8.80 6.49 14.77
C SER A 63 7.96 7.76 14.74
N VAL A 64 6.93 7.77 13.90
CA VAL A 64 5.99 8.89 13.77
C VAL A 64 4.57 8.42 14.03
N GLU A 65 3.89 9.07 14.96
CA GLU A 65 2.50 8.84 15.26
C GLU A 65 1.69 10.12 15.03
N VAL A 66 0.64 10.06 14.20
CA VAL A 66 -0.26 11.18 13.92
C VAL A 66 -1.65 10.87 14.43
N GLY A 67 -2.17 11.79 15.24
CA GLY A 67 -3.51 11.72 15.82
C GLY A 67 -3.55 11.25 17.27
N SER A 68 -4.72 11.38 17.86
CA SER A 68 -5.06 10.84 19.16
C SER A 68 -6.30 9.96 19.06
N ASP A 69 -6.48 9.06 20.01
CA ASP A 69 -7.59 8.10 19.98
C ASP A 69 -8.96 8.78 20.11
N ASN A 70 -9.00 9.99 20.65
CA ASN A 70 -10.24 10.69 21.00
C ASN A 70 -10.55 11.91 20.13
N ASN A 71 -9.58 12.46 19.41
CA ASN A 71 -9.74 13.72 18.69
C ASN A 71 -9.45 13.54 17.20
N LYS A 72 -10.23 14.24 16.36
CA LYS A 72 -9.92 14.37 14.94
C LYS A 72 -8.69 15.25 14.79
N SER A 73 -7.62 14.69 14.25
CA SER A 73 -6.38 15.41 13.99
C SER A 73 -6.14 15.54 12.49
N VAL A 74 -5.76 16.71 12.02
CA VAL A 74 -5.41 16.96 10.61
C VAL A 74 -3.97 17.44 10.53
N TYR A 75 -3.13 16.71 9.83
CA TYR A 75 -1.80 17.14 9.45
C TYR A 75 -1.77 17.48 7.97
N SER A 76 -1.52 18.73 7.62
CA SER A 76 -1.59 19.22 6.24
C SER A 76 -0.34 19.98 5.85
N VAL A 77 0.16 19.71 4.65
CA VAL A 77 1.31 20.37 4.03
C VAL A 77 0.94 20.76 2.59
N GLY A 78 1.38 21.93 2.14
CA GLY A 78 1.01 22.46 0.82
C GLY A 78 1.90 22.00 -0.31
N ASP A 79 3.23 22.09 -0.17
CA ASP A 79 4.17 22.01 -1.29
C ASP A 79 5.37 21.08 -1.08
N LYS A 80 5.37 20.31 0.00
CA LYS A 80 6.43 19.36 0.38
C LYS A 80 5.84 18.03 0.78
N ASN A 81 6.69 17.01 0.96
CA ASN A 81 6.25 15.78 1.62
C ASN A 81 5.73 16.12 3.02
N ALA A 82 4.62 15.53 3.43
CA ALA A 82 4.12 15.73 4.77
C ALA A 82 4.97 14.96 5.78
N ILE A 83 5.29 13.70 5.47
CA ILE A 83 6.19 12.86 6.24
C ILE A 83 7.24 12.31 5.27
N SER A 84 8.53 12.54 5.53
CA SER A 84 9.62 12.03 4.70
C SER A 84 10.69 11.42 5.60
N LEU A 85 10.74 10.10 5.65
CA LEU A 85 11.65 9.34 6.49
C LEU A 85 12.53 8.43 5.63
N ARG A 86 13.54 7.86 6.25
CA ARG A 86 14.49 6.98 5.58
C ARG A 86 14.20 5.50 5.89
N ASP A 87 15.27 4.73 6.14
CA ASP A 87 15.17 3.30 6.33
C ASP A 87 14.65 2.95 7.72
N ASN A 88 13.98 1.80 7.85
CA ASN A 88 13.51 1.23 9.10
C ASN A 88 12.55 2.15 9.91
N ALA A 89 11.85 3.04 9.22
CA ALA A 89 10.90 3.94 9.86
C ALA A 89 9.61 3.20 10.27
N THR A 90 8.97 3.70 11.33
CA THR A 90 7.63 3.26 11.74
C THR A 90 6.69 4.43 11.73
N ILE A 91 5.58 4.32 10.98
CA ILE A 91 4.57 5.38 10.87
C ILE A 91 3.21 4.81 11.24
N HIS A 92 2.51 5.47 12.14
CA HIS A 92 1.15 5.13 12.52
C HIS A 92 0.23 6.35 12.39
N ILE A 93 -0.72 6.27 11.48
CA ILE A 93 -1.80 7.26 11.32
C ILE A 93 -3.02 6.71 12.04
N LYS A 94 -3.32 7.26 13.22
CA LYS A 94 -4.40 6.78 14.09
C LYS A 94 -5.79 6.99 13.48
N LYS A 95 -6.78 6.26 13.95
CA LYS A 95 -8.17 6.16 13.43
C LYS A 95 -8.74 7.53 13.38
N ASN A 96 -8.71 8.54 13.72
CA ASN A 96 -9.36 9.84 13.51
C ASN A 96 -8.37 10.88 12.92
N ALA A 97 -7.19 10.43 12.54
CA ALA A 97 -6.20 11.31 11.95
C ALA A 97 -6.31 11.34 10.43
N VAL A 98 -5.99 12.49 9.87
CA VAL A 98 -5.90 12.72 8.43
C VAL A 98 -4.56 13.37 8.13
N VAL A 99 -3.76 12.75 7.28
CA VAL A 99 -2.52 13.35 6.76
C VAL A 99 -2.75 13.69 5.30
N THR A 100 -2.56 14.97 4.94
CA THR A 100 -2.83 15.46 3.59
C THR A 100 -1.64 16.21 3.00
N ASN A 101 -1.56 16.15 1.68
CA ASN A 101 -0.66 16.97 0.88
C ASN A 101 -1.42 17.45 -0.36
N ALA A 102 -1.41 18.76 -0.61
CA ALA A 102 -2.07 19.40 -1.75
C ALA A 102 -1.06 19.99 -2.76
N ALA A 103 0.19 19.56 -2.74
CA ALA A 103 1.22 20.09 -3.63
C ALA A 103 0.94 19.70 -5.09
N ASN A 104 0.84 20.75 -5.94
CA ASN A 104 0.74 20.63 -7.40
C ASN A 104 2.09 20.76 -8.10
N ARG A 105 3.18 20.66 -7.39
CA ARG A 105 4.49 21.10 -7.86
C ARG A 105 5.32 19.94 -8.41
N ASN A 106 5.88 20.14 -9.59
CA ASN A 106 7.05 19.40 -10.05
C ASN A 106 8.26 19.84 -9.22
N ILE A 107 8.72 19.01 -8.32
CA ILE A 107 9.96 19.26 -7.58
C ILE A 107 11.10 18.55 -8.30
N GLY A 108 11.83 19.31 -9.12
CA GLY A 108 13.06 18.89 -9.77
C GLY A 108 12.91 18.13 -11.10
N ASN A 109 14.05 17.91 -11.76
CA ASN A 109 14.14 17.30 -13.10
C ASN A 109 13.83 15.81 -13.16
N PHE A 110 13.51 15.18 -12.06
CA PHE A 110 13.23 13.74 -11.97
C PHE A 110 11.77 13.40 -11.70
N GLY A 111 10.89 14.38 -11.77
CA GLY A 111 9.46 14.12 -11.67
C GLY A 111 8.99 13.64 -10.30
N THR A 112 9.77 13.81 -9.26
CA THR A 112 9.35 13.50 -7.90
C THR A 112 8.50 14.65 -7.38
N GLY A 113 7.19 14.54 -7.55
CA GLY A 113 6.23 15.44 -6.89
C GLY A 113 6.31 15.27 -5.37
N ALA A 114 5.68 16.18 -4.64
CA ALA A 114 5.60 16.04 -3.19
C ALA A 114 4.65 14.91 -2.82
N ASN A 115 5.15 13.91 -2.12
CA ASN A 115 4.37 12.80 -1.59
C ASN A 115 3.67 13.19 -0.29
N THR A 116 2.59 12.52 0.08
CA THR A 116 2.08 12.70 1.44
C THR A 116 2.98 11.97 2.43
N ILE A 117 3.30 10.72 2.18
CA ILE A 117 4.29 9.95 2.95
C ILE A 117 5.36 9.42 2.00
N GLU A 118 6.62 9.55 2.39
CA GLU A 118 7.76 8.95 1.70
C GLU A 118 8.63 8.22 2.71
N VAL A 119 8.97 6.97 2.41
CA VAL A 119 9.86 6.13 3.21
C VAL A 119 10.81 5.33 2.33
N ARG A 120 11.83 4.75 2.97
CA ARG A 120 12.80 3.85 2.34
C ARG A 120 12.68 2.43 2.90
N SER A 121 13.69 1.60 2.64
CA SER A 121 13.69 0.17 2.94
C SER A 121 13.40 -0.16 4.41
N GLY A 122 12.78 -1.30 4.65
CA GLY A 122 12.56 -1.86 5.97
C GLY A 122 11.52 -1.11 6.82
N SER A 123 10.74 -0.22 6.23
CA SER A 123 9.80 0.63 6.95
C SER A 123 8.44 -0.02 7.15
N LYS A 124 7.75 0.36 8.22
CA LYS A 124 6.40 -0.10 8.55
C LYS A 124 5.44 1.09 8.62
N ILE A 125 4.37 1.05 7.83
CA ILE A 125 3.32 2.07 7.81
C ILE A 125 1.99 1.42 8.19
N THR A 126 1.33 1.94 9.21
CA THR A 126 -0.04 1.55 9.59
C THR A 126 -0.96 2.75 9.44
N VAL A 127 -2.01 2.60 8.64
CA VAL A 127 -3.00 3.64 8.38
C VAL A 127 -4.35 3.16 8.91
N ASP A 128 -4.69 3.58 10.14
CA ASP A 128 -6.02 3.37 10.73
C ASP A 128 -6.95 4.57 10.43
N GLY A 129 -6.36 5.72 10.11
CA GLY A 129 -7.02 6.95 9.68
C GLY A 129 -7.03 7.13 8.17
N THR A 130 -6.67 8.31 7.71
CA THR A 130 -6.63 8.65 6.28
C THR A 130 -5.29 9.26 5.89
N VAL A 131 -4.71 8.77 4.80
CA VAL A 131 -3.60 9.40 4.09
C VAL A 131 -4.12 9.84 2.73
N GLN A 132 -3.99 11.14 2.41
CA GLN A 132 -4.57 11.68 1.20
C GLN A 132 -3.61 12.58 0.43
N LYS A 133 -3.51 12.36 -0.87
CA LYS A 133 -2.81 13.20 -1.82
C LYS A 133 -3.83 13.90 -2.72
N TYR A 134 -3.86 15.21 -2.61
CA TYR A 134 -4.62 16.08 -3.52
C TYR A 134 -3.71 16.59 -4.65
N GLY A 135 -4.33 17.03 -5.71
CA GLY A 135 -3.68 17.76 -6.79
C GLY A 135 -4.01 17.22 -8.18
N GLN A 136 -3.96 18.13 -9.15
CA GLN A 136 -4.37 17.87 -10.53
C GLN A 136 -3.26 17.28 -11.41
N GLN A 137 -2.06 17.12 -10.90
CA GLN A 137 -0.91 16.60 -11.65
C GLN A 137 -0.56 15.17 -11.21
N ASN A 138 -0.10 14.37 -12.16
CA ASN A 138 0.32 12.97 -11.96
C ASN A 138 1.65 12.84 -11.19
N MET A 139 1.89 13.67 -10.18
CA MET A 139 3.18 13.74 -9.51
C MET A 139 2.99 13.84 -8.02
N GLY A 140 3.68 12.95 -7.33
CA GLY A 140 3.60 12.77 -5.89
C GLY A 140 2.43 11.88 -5.48
N GLU A 141 2.73 10.87 -4.73
CA GLU A 141 1.83 9.81 -4.30
C GLU A 141 1.28 10.06 -2.90
N ALA A 142 0.22 9.35 -2.53
CA ALA A 142 -0.20 9.36 -1.13
C ALA A 142 0.84 8.64 -0.26
N ILE A 143 1.36 7.50 -0.72
CA ILE A 143 2.50 6.81 -0.09
C ILE A 143 3.50 6.43 -1.18
N ASN A 144 4.72 6.94 -1.08
CA ASN A 144 5.84 6.56 -1.93
C ASN A 144 6.86 5.76 -1.11
N VAL A 145 7.27 4.61 -1.62
CA VAL A 145 8.17 3.68 -0.95
C VAL A 145 9.37 3.42 -1.84
N HIS A 146 10.56 3.62 -1.31
CA HIS A 146 11.82 3.29 -1.99
C HIS A 146 12.42 2.02 -1.41
N GLY A 147 12.89 1.11 -2.27
CA GLY A 147 13.55 -0.13 -1.88
C GLY A 147 12.60 -1.22 -1.38
N GLY A 148 13.11 -2.18 -0.65
CA GLY A 148 12.44 -3.40 -0.26
C GLY A 148 12.28 -3.59 1.25
N GLY A 149 11.56 -4.66 1.64
CA GLY A 149 11.34 -5.02 3.04
C GLY A 149 10.30 -4.15 3.76
N ASN A 150 9.51 -3.39 3.03
CA ASN A 150 8.50 -2.50 3.62
C ASN A 150 7.18 -3.22 3.85
N THR A 151 6.47 -2.83 4.89
CA THR A 151 5.12 -3.31 5.22
C THR A 151 4.16 -2.14 5.35
N ILE A 152 3.08 -2.17 4.57
CA ILE A 152 2.00 -1.19 4.63
C ILE A 152 0.71 -1.91 5.03
N VAL A 153 0.08 -1.47 6.12
CA VAL A 153 -1.24 -1.96 6.56
C VAL A 153 -2.23 -0.81 6.48
N VAL A 154 -3.27 -0.98 5.69
CA VAL A 154 -4.34 0.01 5.50
C VAL A 154 -5.61 -0.54 6.13
N ASN A 155 -5.95 -0.05 7.32
CA ASN A 155 -7.23 -0.33 8.00
C ASN A 155 -8.25 0.79 7.75
N GLY A 156 -7.77 2.01 7.51
CA GLY A 156 -8.54 3.18 7.14
C GLY A 156 -8.54 3.44 5.63
N SER A 157 -8.01 4.58 5.20
CA SER A 157 -8.04 4.97 3.79
C SER A 157 -6.72 5.55 3.29
N VAL A 158 -6.31 5.14 2.08
CA VAL A 158 -5.22 5.78 1.32
C VAL A 158 -5.78 6.24 -0.01
N ILE A 159 -5.80 7.55 -0.24
CA ILE A 159 -6.51 8.18 -1.36
C ILE A 159 -5.59 9.10 -2.14
N ALA A 160 -5.61 9.00 -3.46
CA ALA A 160 -4.97 9.94 -4.36
C ALA A 160 -5.93 10.42 -5.44
N GLU A 161 -5.76 11.65 -5.94
CA GLU A 161 -6.62 12.20 -7.00
C GLU A 161 -6.14 11.82 -8.40
N LYS A 162 -4.89 12.08 -8.72
CA LYS A 162 -4.31 11.93 -10.06
C LYS A 162 -3.06 11.06 -10.12
N SER A 163 -2.45 10.76 -9.00
CA SER A 163 -1.29 9.89 -8.88
C SER A 163 -1.66 8.54 -8.29
N ALA A 164 -0.72 7.61 -8.18
CA ALA A 164 -0.96 6.39 -7.45
C ALA A 164 -1.22 6.67 -5.96
N ALA A 165 -2.09 5.88 -5.34
CA ALA A 165 -2.25 5.92 -3.90
C ALA A 165 -1.01 5.36 -3.19
N ILE A 166 -0.45 4.26 -3.73
CA ILE A 166 0.79 3.66 -3.25
C ILE A 166 1.69 3.39 -4.44
N TRP A 167 2.94 3.87 -4.37
CA TRP A 167 3.95 3.65 -5.40
C TRP A 167 5.22 3.07 -4.82
N PHE A 168 5.73 2.01 -5.43
CA PHE A 168 6.99 1.38 -5.07
C PHE A 168 8.05 1.72 -6.12
N GLN A 169 9.12 2.36 -5.66
CA GLN A 169 10.28 2.71 -6.49
C GLN A 169 11.50 1.92 -6.02
N ASP A 170 12.19 1.32 -6.98
CA ASP A 170 13.52 0.78 -6.74
C ASP A 170 14.53 1.82 -7.21
N TRP A 171 15.01 2.62 -6.30
CA TRP A 171 15.75 3.82 -6.70
C TRP A 171 17.25 3.64 -6.76
N THR A 172 17.85 2.59 -6.42
CA THR A 172 19.32 2.66 -6.41
C THR A 172 20.09 1.36 -6.36
N GLY A 173 19.60 0.27 -6.78
CA GLY A 173 20.47 -0.93 -6.79
C GLY A 173 21.19 -1.18 -5.43
N THR A 174 20.75 -0.59 -4.38
CA THR A 174 21.18 -0.94 -3.03
C THR A 174 20.41 -2.14 -2.53
N GLY A 175 20.22 -3.07 -3.44
CA GLY A 175 19.92 -4.46 -3.26
C GLY A 175 19.39 -4.90 -1.90
N ASN A 176 18.30 -4.34 -1.43
CA ASN A 176 17.48 -5.08 -0.51
C ASN A 176 16.46 -5.84 -1.36
N ASP A 177 16.81 -7.06 -1.79
CA ASP A 177 15.93 -7.96 -2.54
C ASP A 177 14.71 -8.42 -1.73
N SER A 178 14.48 -7.85 -0.57
CA SER A 178 13.36 -8.16 0.28
C SER A 178 12.06 -7.69 -0.35
N ARG A 179 11.07 -8.57 -0.35
CA ARG A 179 9.74 -8.28 -0.85
C ARG A 179 9.07 -7.16 -0.05
N ASN A 180 8.27 -6.37 -0.70
CA ASN A 180 7.37 -5.44 -0.03
C ASN A 180 6.02 -6.10 0.27
N SER A 181 5.33 -5.67 1.30
CA SER A 181 4.03 -6.21 1.71
C SER A 181 2.99 -5.10 1.84
N VAL A 182 1.81 -5.33 1.27
CA VAL A 182 0.63 -4.46 1.46
C VAL A 182 -0.54 -5.31 1.92
N ILE A 183 -1.13 -4.93 3.05
CA ILE A 183 -2.36 -5.53 3.57
C ILE A 183 -3.43 -4.45 3.57
N ASN A 184 -4.43 -4.59 2.72
CA ASN A 184 -5.58 -3.68 2.66
C ASN A 184 -6.79 -4.29 3.37
N ASN A 185 -7.14 -3.72 4.50
CA ASN A 185 -8.37 -4.03 5.24
C ASN A 185 -9.43 -2.92 5.10
N GLY A 186 -9.07 -1.80 4.47
CA GLY A 186 -9.91 -0.60 4.32
C GLY A 186 -10.09 -0.19 2.87
N LEU A 187 -9.72 1.03 2.55
CA LEU A 187 -9.87 1.62 1.21
C LEU A 187 -8.53 2.09 0.65
N ILE A 188 -8.18 1.62 -0.55
CA ILE A 188 -7.13 2.22 -1.37
C ILE A 188 -7.78 2.75 -2.64
N GLN A 189 -7.62 4.05 -2.94
CA GLN A 189 -8.36 4.69 -4.02
C GLN A 189 -7.52 5.67 -4.81
N ARG A 190 -7.74 5.66 -6.12
CA ARG A 190 -7.38 6.76 -7.01
C ARG A 190 -8.66 7.27 -7.68
N THR A 191 -8.98 8.55 -7.48
CA THR A 191 -10.33 9.07 -7.81
C THR A 191 -10.60 9.21 -9.30
N ASP A 192 -9.56 9.24 -10.14
CA ASP A 192 -9.70 9.25 -11.60
C ASP A 192 -9.71 7.85 -12.24
N GLY A 193 -9.69 6.78 -11.44
CA GLY A 193 -9.75 5.39 -11.89
C GLY A 193 -8.43 4.81 -12.44
N GLY A 194 -7.33 5.55 -12.35
CA GLY A 194 -6.01 5.08 -12.79
C GLY A 194 -5.38 4.04 -11.85
N ASN A 195 -4.08 3.80 -11.99
CA ASN A 195 -3.35 2.84 -11.16
C ASN A 195 -3.30 3.32 -9.71
N VAL A 196 -3.90 2.56 -8.82
CA VAL A 196 -3.97 2.82 -7.37
C VAL A 196 -2.71 2.38 -6.68
N ILE A 197 -2.25 1.18 -7.03
CA ILE A 197 -0.95 0.64 -6.65
C ILE A 197 -0.15 0.48 -7.92
N GLY A 198 1.09 0.94 -7.89
CA GLY A 198 2.02 0.78 -8.98
C GLY A 198 3.44 0.61 -8.51
N THR A 199 4.29 0.11 -9.39
CA THR A 199 5.70 -0.06 -9.12
C THR A 199 6.53 0.23 -10.37
N SER A 200 7.71 0.79 -10.17
CA SER A 200 8.77 0.84 -11.18
C SER A 200 9.96 -0.05 -10.82
N GLY A 201 9.95 -0.64 -9.63
CA GLY A 201 11.02 -1.46 -9.08
C GLY A 201 10.94 -2.93 -9.48
N GLY A 202 11.99 -3.68 -9.12
CA GLY A 202 12.11 -5.12 -9.32
C GLY A 202 11.79 -5.95 -8.07
N ASN A 203 11.57 -5.33 -6.92
CA ASN A 203 11.21 -6.04 -5.70
C ASN A 203 9.79 -6.60 -5.81
N GLY A 204 9.62 -7.88 -5.54
CA GLY A 204 8.30 -8.51 -5.52
C GLY A 204 7.42 -7.93 -4.42
N ILE A 205 6.11 -7.89 -4.67
CA ILE A 205 5.12 -7.40 -3.74
C ILE A 205 4.19 -8.52 -3.32
N ASP A 206 4.00 -8.68 -2.01
CA ASP A 206 2.93 -9.49 -1.42
C ASP A 206 1.75 -8.58 -1.11
N PHE A 207 0.72 -8.64 -1.92
CA PHE A 207 -0.50 -7.85 -1.77
C PHE A 207 -1.65 -8.72 -1.27
N THR A 208 -2.19 -8.38 -0.11
CA THR A 208 -3.41 -9.03 0.42
C THR A 208 -4.54 -8.01 0.51
N ASN A 209 -5.65 -8.30 -0.16
CA ASN A 209 -6.83 -7.46 -0.15
C ASN A 209 -7.99 -8.12 0.62
N ASN A 210 -8.34 -7.51 1.75
CA ASN A 210 -9.55 -7.80 2.54
C ASN A 210 -10.59 -6.68 2.41
N GLY A 211 -10.21 -5.55 1.78
CA GLY A 211 -11.02 -4.33 1.68
C GLY A 211 -11.37 -3.97 0.24
N THR A 212 -11.41 -2.68 -0.03
CA THR A 212 -11.77 -2.14 -1.34
C THR A 212 -10.58 -1.45 -2.00
N VAL A 213 -10.41 -1.73 -3.29
CA VAL A 213 -9.48 -1.03 -4.19
C VAL A 213 -10.30 -0.37 -5.29
N ASN A 214 -10.35 0.96 -5.30
CA ASN A 214 -11.02 1.74 -6.34
C ASN A 214 -9.99 2.26 -7.35
N GLY A 215 -9.82 1.53 -8.44
CA GLY A 215 -8.88 1.74 -9.53
C GLY A 215 -8.10 0.48 -9.87
N SER A 216 -7.07 0.62 -10.68
CA SER A 216 -6.31 -0.50 -11.23
C SER A 216 -5.07 -0.82 -10.39
N LEU A 217 -4.64 -2.08 -10.43
CA LEU A 217 -3.38 -2.55 -9.86
C LEU A 217 -2.39 -2.78 -11.00
N PHE A 218 -1.18 -2.25 -10.85
CA PHE A 218 -0.11 -2.40 -11.82
C PHE A 218 1.22 -2.73 -11.13
N PHE A 219 1.78 -3.88 -11.48
CA PHE A 219 3.08 -4.35 -11.00
C PHE A 219 4.05 -4.41 -12.18
N ALA A 220 5.34 -4.11 -11.98
CA ALA A 220 6.25 -3.92 -13.12
C ALA A 220 7.13 -5.14 -13.41
N LYS A 221 8.09 -5.45 -12.55
CA LYS A 221 9.16 -6.42 -12.88
C LYS A 221 9.37 -7.52 -11.84
N GLY A 222 8.83 -7.36 -10.65
CA GLY A 222 9.02 -8.30 -9.54
C GLY A 222 8.22 -9.59 -9.72
N ASP A 223 8.55 -10.61 -8.95
CA ASP A 223 7.71 -11.78 -8.77
C ASP A 223 6.64 -11.46 -7.73
N ASP A 224 5.44 -11.11 -8.14
CA ASP A 224 4.39 -10.61 -7.26
C ASP A 224 3.43 -11.70 -6.81
N ASN A 225 2.88 -11.56 -5.62
CA ASN A 225 1.94 -12.51 -5.05
C ASN A 225 0.70 -11.76 -4.53
N LEU A 226 -0.40 -11.87 -5.26
CA LEU A 226 -1.65 -11.20 -4.93
C LEU A 226 -2.63 -12.19 -4.33
N THR A 227 -3.22 -11.82 -3.20
CA THR A 227 -4.25 -12.60 -2.52
C THR A 227 -5.49 -11.74 -2.31
N PHE A 228 -6.61 -12.20 -2.83
CA PHE A 228 -7.92 -11.58 -2.62
C PHE A 228 -8.74 -12.44 -1.67
N MET A 229 -9.22 -11.81 -0.58
CA MET A 229 -10.03 -12.43 0.45
C MET A 229 -11.52 -12.20 0.19
N PRO A 230 -12.41 -13.06 0.69
CA PRO A 230 -13.84 -12.92 0.48
C PRO A 230 -14.39 -11.56 0.91
N GLY A 231 -15.27 -11.00 0.09
CA GLY A 231 -15.84 -9.68 0.30
C GLY A 231 -14.93 -8.52 -0.12
N SER A 232 -13.69 -8.80 -0.52
CA SER A 232 -12.82 -7.76 -1.10
C SER A 232 -13.29 -7.38 -2.51
N ASN A 233 -13.01 -6.13 -2.89
CA ASN A 233 -13.40 -5.59 -4.19
C ASN A 233 -12.24 -4.87 -4.88
N VAL A 234 -12.15 -5.05 -6.20
CA VAL A 234 -11.26 -4.27 -7.09
C VAL A 234 -12.07 -3.81 -8.28
N THR A 235 -12.15 -2.50 -8.50
CA THR A 235 -12.97 -1.94 -9.59
C THR A 235 -12.24 -1.84 -10.92
N GLY A 236 -10.91 -1.83 -10.93
CA GLY A 236 -10.07 -1.68 -12.11
C GLY A 236 -9.42 -2.98 -12.58
N ASN A 237 -8.50 -2.83 -13.51
CA ASN A 237 -7.71 -3.93 -14.05
C ASN A 237 -6.59 -4.37 -13.08
N ILE A 238 -6.14 -5.60 -13.24
CA ILE A 238 -5.04 -6.19 -12.46
C ILE A 238 -3.97 -6.67 -13.43
N ASP A 239 -2.82 -6.01 -13.43
CA ASP A 239 -1.70 -6.32 -14.31
C ASP A 239 -0.47 -6.71 -13.47
N GLY A 240 -0.07 -7.96 -13.57
CA GLY A 240 1.12 -8.48 -12.90
C GLY A 240 2.43 -7.99 -13.50
N GLY A 241 2.41 -7.41 -14.72
CA GLY A 241 3.64 -6.94 -15.39
C GLY A 241 4.60 -8.06 -15.75
N GLY A 242 5.89 -7.86 -15.49
CA GLY A 242 6.91 -8.89 -15.68
C GLY A 242 7.08 -9.75 -14.42
N GLY A 243 7.91 -10.81 -14.54
CA GLY A 243 8.16 -11.72 -13.44
C GLY A 243 7.22 -12.94 -13.39
N LYS A 244 7.34 -13.72 -12.34
CA LYS A 244 6.50 -14.93 -12.08
C LYS A 244 5.42 -14.61 -11.08
N ASN A 245 4.38 -13.97 -11.55
CA ASN A 245 3.30 -13.46 -10.69
C ASN A 245 2.29 -14.55 -10.34
N LYS A 246 1.75 -14.51 -9.12
CA LYS A 246 0.75 -15.45 -8.61
C LYS A 246 -0.50 -14.71 -8.17
N LEU A 247 -1.65 -15.24 -8.54
CA LEU A 247 -2.95 -14.76 -8.12
C LEU A 247 -3.62 -15.83 -7.24
N ASN A 248 -4.00 -15.45 -6.04
CA ASN A 248 -4.71 -16.32 -5.11
C ASN A 248 -6.09 -15.73 -4.82
N LEU A 249 -7.12 -16.53 -5.02
CA LEU A 249 -8.48 -16.27 -4.58
C LEU A 249 -8.69 -17.15 -3.36
N ASP A 250 -8.52 -16.59 -2.17
CA ASP A 250 -8.39 -17.36 -0.94
C ASP A 250 -9.55 -17.13 0.02
N GLY A 251 -9.64 -17.99 0.98
CA GLY A 251 -10.56 -17.92 2.09
C GLY A 251 -12.02 -18.14 1.72
N GLY A 252 -12.86 -17.81 2.67
CA GLY A 252 -14.30 -17.93 2.56
C GLY A 252 -14.82 -19.27 3.05
N ASN A 253 -16.01 -19.20 3.57
CA ASN A 253 -16.89 -20.33 3.81
C ASN A 253 -17.97 -20.32 2.73
N ASP A 254 -18.78 -21.34 2.68
CA ASP A 254 -19.78 -21.65 1.63
C ASP A 254 -20.72 -20.51 1.21
N LYS A 255 -20.65 -19.37 1.82
CA LYS A 255 -21.58 -18.26 1.60
C LYS A 255 -20.94 -16.98 1.11
N VAL A 256 -19.63 -16.83 1.21
CA VAL A 256 -18.93 -15.59 0.88
C VAL A 256 -17.76 -15.89 -0.03
N GLY A 257 -17.83 -15.37 -1.24
CA GLY A 257 -16.75 -15.36 -2.22
C GLY A 257 -16.43 -13.92 -2.62
N GLY A 258 -16.10 -13.72 -3.87
CA GLY A 258 -15.81 -12.40 -4.42
C GLY A 258 -15.96 -12.36 -5.93
N THR A 259 -15.84 -11.16 -6.49
CA THR A 259 -15.89 -10.92 -7.92
C THR A 259 -14.74 -10.02 -8.35
N LEU A 260 -14.07 -10.40 -9.43
CA LEU A 260 -13.07 -9.57 -10.10
C LEU A 260 -13.60 -9.19 -11.47
N ASN A 261 -13.88 -7.89 -11.66
CA ASN A 261 -14.57 -7.39 -12.86
C ASN A 261 -13.62 -6.86 -13.94
N GLY A 262 -12.41 -6.44 -13.58
CA GLY A 262 -11.43 -5.92 -14.50
C GLY A 262 -10.67 -7.01 -15.26
N ALA A 263 -9.96 -6.60 -16.31
CA ALA A 263 -9.04 -7.48 -16.99
C ALA A 263 -7.89 -7.88 -16.07
N ILE A 264 -7.54 -9.17 -16.09
CA ILE A 264 -6.45 -9.76 -15.29
C ILE A 264 -5.41 -10.32 -16.24
N LYS A 265 -4.18 -9.86 -16.15
CA LYS A 265 -3.13 -10.28 -17.08
C LYS A 265 -1.77 -10.41 -16.43
N ASN A 266 -0.89 -11.17 -17.11
CA ASN A 266 0.51 -11.34 -16.73
C ASN A 266 0.71 -12.05 -15.38
N PHE A 267 -0.06 -13.12 -15.16
CA PHE A 267 0.13 -14.04 -14.03
C PHE A 267 0.50 -15.42 -14.51
N THR A 268 1.49 -16.05 -13.89
CA THR A 268 1.87 -17.43 -14.21
C THR A 268 0.91 -18.45 -13.61
N SER A 269 0.26 -18.12 -12.50
CA SER A 269 -0.68 -19.02 -11.85
C SER A 269 -1.85 -18.32 -11.18
N LEU A 270 -3.01 -18.98 -11.24
CA LEU A 270 -4.16 -18.68 -10.39
C LEU A 270 -4.45 -19.88 -9.51
N THR A 271 -4.61 -19.65 -8.21
CA THR A 271 -5.06 -20.67 -7.25
C THR A 271 -6.34 -20.22 -6.59
N LYS A 272 -7.41 -21.02 -6.69
CA LYS A 272 -8.67 -20.78 -5.99
C LYS A 272 -8.77 -21.74 -4.80
N LYS A 273 -8.89 -21.18 -3.60
CA LYS A 273 -9.04 -21.89 -2.32
C LYS A 273 -10.33 -21.46 -1.61
N GLY A 274 -10.68 -22.19 -0.54
CA GLY A 274 -11.90 -21.92 0.23
C GLY A 274 -13.16 -22.35 -0.52
N THR A 275 -14.26 -22.58 0.22
CA THR A 275 -15.50 -23.20 -0.31
C THR A 275 -16.40 -22.22 -1.06
N GLY A 276 -16.19 -20.90 -0.91
CA GLY A 276 -17.01 -19.87 -1.56
C GLY A 276 -16.82 -19.77 -3.07
N LEU A 277 -17.78 -19.14 -3.75
CA LEU A 277 -17.71 -18.78 -5.16
C LEU A 277 -16.81 -17.57 -5.37
N TRP A 278 -15.84 -17.69 -6.26
CA TRP A 278 -15.15 -16.55 -6.86
C TRP A 278 -15.52 -16.45 -8.34
N GLU A 279 -15.93 -15.26 -8.77
CA GLU A 279 -16.29 -15.01 -10.15
C GLU A 279 -15.29 -14.01 -10.78
N ILE A 280 -14.78 -14.39 -11.96
CA ILE A 280 -13.97 -13.51 -12.81
C ILE A 280 -14.81 -13.16 -14.03
N THR A 281 -15.23 -11.89 -14.10
CA THR A 281 -16.08 -11.39 -15.18
C THR A 281 -15.29 -10.66 -16.26
N GLY A 282 -14.05 -10.25 -15.95
CA GLY A 282 -13.13 -9.67 -16.91
C GLY A 282 -12.31 -10.72 -17.66
N PRO A 283 -11.64 -10.34 -18.76
CA PRO A 283 -10.78 -11.24 -19.50
C PRO A 283 -9.52 -11.60 -18.71
N MET A 284 -9.09 -12.85 -18.86
CA MET A 284 -7.86 -13.40 -18.29
C MET A 284 -6.81 -13.65 -19.39
N GLN A 285 -5.58 -13.18 -19.20
CA GLN A 285 -4.50 -13.33 -20.17
C GLN A 285 -3.16 -13.66 -19.50
N GLY A 286 -2.37 -14.51 -20.11
CA GLY A 286 -1.00 -14.81 -19.69
C GLY A 286 -0.89 -15.71 -18.46
N PHE A 287 -1.90 -16.52 -18.16
CA PHE A 287 -1.82 -17.55 -17.14
C PHE A 287 -1.28 -18.86 -17.75
N ASP A 288 -0.29 -19.47 -17.10
CA ASP A 288 0.20 -20.81 -17.45
C ASP A 288 -0.69 -21.88 -16.79
N THR A 289 -1.16 -21.61 -15.57
CA THR A 289 -1.95 -22.58 -14.81
C THR A 289 -3.08 -21.92 -14.02
N VAL A 290 -4.21 -22.62 -13.94
CA VAL A 290 -5.33 -22.34 -13.02
C VAL A 290 -5.60 -23.61 -12.21
N ASP A 291 -5.52 -23.53 -10.88
CA ASP A 291 -5.74 -24.65 -9.96
C ASP A 291 -6.93 -24.33 -9.05
N VAL A 292 -8.07 -24.96 -9.32
CA VAL A 292 -9.27 -24.85 -8.49
C VAL A 292 -9.20 -25.94 -7.44
N GLN A 293 -8.77 -25.57 -6.24
CA GLN A 293 -8.51 -26.52 -5.15
C GLN A 293 -9.75 -26.81 -4.32
N GLN A 294 -10.62 -25.81 -4.14
CA GLN A 294 -11.82 -25.94 -3.31
C GLN A 294 -12.88 -24.92 -3.74
N GLY A 295 -14.16 -25.22 -3.54
CA GLY A 295 -15.28 -24.35 -3.88
C GLY A 295 -15.43 -24.14 -5.38
N THR A 296 -15.99 -23.02 -5.79
CA THR A 296 -16.31 -22.74 -7.19
C THR A 296 -15.51 -21.56 -7.75
N LEU A 297 -14.90 -21.75 -8.92
CA LEU A 297 -14.41 -20.67 -9.77
C LEU A 297 -15.40 -20.46 -10.91
N GLY A 298 -16.00 -19.27 -10.99
CA GLY A 298 -16.83 -18.82 -12.11
C GLY A 298 -16.02 -18.00 -13.09
N LEU A 299 -16.14 -18.29 -14.39
CA LEU A 299 -15.56 -17.53 -15.49
C LEU A 299 -16.70 -17.07 -16.41
N SER A 300 -16.86 -15.75 -16.58
CA SER A 300 -17.88 -15.16 -17.43
C SER A 300 -17.36 -14.07 -18.37
N GLY A 301 -16.07 -13.72 -18.28
CA GLY A 301 -15.38 -12.84 -19.22
C GLY A 301 -15.02 -13.56 -20.52
N ASN A 302 -14.71 -12.81 -21.56
CA ASN A 302 -14.17 -13.38 -22.80
C ASN A 302 -12.68 -13.72 -22.58
N ASN A 303 -12.36 -15.03 -22.65
CA ASN A 303 -11.02 -15.55 -22.50
C ASN A 303 -10.55 -16.35 -23.76
N ASP A 304 -10.94 -15.92 -24.95
CA ASP A 304 -10.61 -16.59 -26.23
C ASP A 304 -9.07 -16.81 -26.41
N GLY A 305 -8.26 -15.97 -25.82
CA GLY A 305 -6.80 -16.09 -25.84
C GLY A 305 -6.21 -16.90 -24.68
N PHE A 306 -7.02 -17.52 -23.83
CA PHE A 306 -6.52 -18.30 -22.70
C PHE A 306 -5.95 -19.65 -23.15
N THR A 307 -4.68 -19.89 -22.86
CA THR A 307 -3.97 -21.13 -23.26
C THR A 307 -3.47 -21.95 -22.06
N GLY A 308 -3.66 -21.44 -20.84
CA GLY A 308 -3.13 -22.05 -19.64
C GLY A 308 -3.85 -23.36 -19.28
N LYS A 309 -3.17 -24.20 -18.51
CA LYS A 309 -3.76 -25.46 -18.03
C LYS A 309 -4.72 -25.19 -16.88
N ILE A 310 -5.96 -25.66 -16.99
CA ILE A 310 -6.94 -25.64 -15.88
C ILE A 310 -6.96 -27.02 -15.20
N THR A 311 -6.86 -27.03 -13.88
CA THR A 311 -7.02 -28.20 -13.03
C THR A 311 -8.11 -27.94 -12.01
N VAL A 312 -9.13 -28.78 -11.99
CA VAL A 312 -10.21 -28.77 -10.99
C VAL A 312 -10.02 -29.97 -10.07
N ARG A 313 -9.84 -29.72 -8.78
CA ARG A 313 -9.60 -30.77 -7.81
C ARG A 313 -10.90 -31.44 -7.40
N LYS A 314 -10.80 -32.61 -6.72
CA LYS A 314 -11.95 -33.27 -6.14
C LYS A 314 -12.68 -32.31 -5.18
N ASP A 315 -13.99 -32.30 -5.25
CA ASP A 315 -14.87 -31.43 -4.44
C ASP A 315 -14.72 -29.91 -4.74
N ALA A 316 -14.07 -29.55 -5.85
CA ALA A 316 -14.07 -28.21 -6.41
C ALA A 316 -14.89 -28.16 -7.70
N SER A 317 -15.29 -26.98 -8.13
CA SER A 317 -16.08 -26.75 -9.33
C SER A 317 -15.52 -25.60 -10.17
N LEU A 318 -15.61 -25.77 -11.49
CA LEU A 318 -15.44 -24.68 -12.45
C LEU A 318 -16.80 -24.43 -13.13
N SER A 319 -17.28 -23.21 -13.09
CA SER A 319 -18.44 -22.75 -13.84
C SER A 319 -17.96 -21.77 -14.92
N ALA A 320 -18.18 -22.10 -16.17
CA ALA A 320 -17.78 -21.25 -17.29
C ALA A 320 -19.00 -21.01 -18.20
N LYS A 321 -19.28 -19.77 -18.54
CA LYS A 321 -20.30 -19.46 -19.56
C LYS A 321 -19.79 -19.84 -20.94
N ALA A 322 -20.71 -20.12 -21.85
CA ALA A 322 -20.37 -20.23 -23.26
C ALA A 322 -19.53 -19.00 -23.68
N GLU A 323 -18.48 -19.20 -24.46
CA GLU A 323 -17.52 -18.16 -24.90
C GLU A 323 -16.58 -17.63 -23.80
N SER A 324 -16.68 -18.09 -22.55
CA SER A 324 -15.73 -17.70 -21.50
C SER A 324 -14.45 -18.53 -21.47
N LEU A 325 -14.34 -19.55 -22.31
CA LEU A 325 -13.12 -20.32 -22.57
C LEU A 325 -13.02 -20.62 -24.06
N PRO A 326 -11.80 -20.78 -24.63
CA PRO A 326 -11.61 -21.21 -26.00
C PRO A 326 -12.33 -22.55 -26.27
N VAL A 327 -12.91 -22.70 -27.46
CA VAL A 327 -13.55 -23.94 -27.90
C VAL A 327 -12.55 -25.10 -27.77
N ASN A 328 -12.97 -26.18 -27.11
CA ASN A 328 -12.13 -27.36 -26.83
C ASN A 328 -10.95 -27.10 -25.88
N HIS A 329 -10.99 -26.08 -25.05
CA HIS A 329 -9.95 -25.87 -24.04
C HIS A 329 -9.85 -27.10 -23.10
N PRO A 330 -8.67 -27.73 -22.98
CA PRO A 330 -8.54 -28.92 -22.16
C PRO A 330 -8.60 -28.57 -20.67
N VAL A 331 -9.61 -29.06 -19.98
CA VAL A 331 -9.69 -29.03 -18.52
C VAL A 331 -9.26 -30.39 -17.99
N ASN A 332 -8.18 -30.45 -17.25
CA ASN A 332 -7.64 -31.68 -16.67
C ASN A 332 -8.03 -31.81 -15.20
N GLY A 333 -8.45 -32.98 -14.78
CA GLY A 333 -8.69 -33.31 -13.37
C GLY A 333 -9.92 -34.14 -13.14
N ASN A 334 -10.16 -34.52 -11.89
CA ASN A 334 -11.45 -35.02 -11.45
C ASN A 334 -12.46 -33.87 -11.62
N VAL A 335 -13.27 -34.02 -12.66
CA VAL A 335 -14.24 -33.03 -13.08
C VAL A 335 -15.28 -32.90 -11.97
N GLY A 336 -15.10 -31.94 -11.09
CA GLY A 336 -16.23 -31.31 -10.44
C GLY A 336 -17.11 -30.65 -11.52
N ASN A 337 -18.36 -30.38 -11.25
CA ASN A 337 -19.29 -29.85 -12.22
C ASN A 337 -18.68 -28.75 -13.07
N ILE A 338 -18.54 -28.99 -14.38
CA ILE A 338 -18.29 -27.96 -15.38
C ILE A 338 -19.65 -27.69 -16.01
N ASP A 339 -20.22 -26.56 -15.71
CA ASP A 339 -21.40 -26.02 -16.36
C ASP A 339 -20.91 -25.16 -17.54
N LEU A 340 -20.89 -25.71 -18.74
CA LEU A 340 -20.56 -25.03 -19.99
C LEU A 340 -21.82 -24.53 -20.67
#